data_a6a7fcdd78cecbd62bc5c98b05f14831
#
_entry.id   a6a7fcdd78cecbd62bc5c98b05f14831
#
_cell.length_a   1.000
_cell.length_b   1.000
_cell.length_c   1.000
_cell.angle_alpha   90.00
_cell.angle_beta   90.00
_cell.angle_gamma   90.00
#
_symmetry.space_group_name_H-M   'P 1'
#
loop_
_entity.id
_entity.type
_entity.pdbx_description
1 polymer ?
#
loop_
_entity_poly.entity_id
_entity_poly.type
_entity_poly.pdbx_seq_one_letter_code
_entity_poly.pdbx_strand_id
1 'polypeptide(L)'
;MELIMLFTKEYWLNCIDRIKRYIKTFIKWIICSIIIGTTCGAVGTAFHYSVEYVTKYRDSHSWIIYLLPLAGLVIIFLYRSCGLKHDKGTNLVIGSIRNSEYNVPFRMAPLIFISTAITHLFGGSAGREGAALQIGGSIGASIGKLVKMNDNDKHIMTLCGMSAVFAALFGTPVTAAL
;
A
#
# COMPACT_ATOMS: atom_id res chain seq x y z
N MET A 1 52.72 23.69 6.91
CA MET A 1 52.29 23.26 5.58
C MET A 1 51.67 21.86 5.63
N GLU A 2 52.24 20.89 6.35
CA GLU A 2 51.70 19.53 6.49
C GLU A 2 50.34 19.46 7.19
N LEU A 3 50.08 20.27 8.21
CA LEU A 3 48.79 20.30 8.92
C LEU A 3 47.62 20.73 8.03
N ILE A 4 47.86 21.70 7.15
CA ILE A 4 46.85 22.19 6.19
C ILE A 4 46.54 21.11 5.15
N MET A 5 47.56 20.37 4.70
CA MET A 5 47.38 19.23 3.77
C MET A 5 46.61 18.06 4.39
N LEU A 6 46.85 17.78 5.66
CA LEU A 6 46.10 16.74 6.40
C LEU A 6 44.64 17.12 6.58
N PHE A 7 44.33 18.38 6.95
CA PHE A 7 42.95 18.89 7.05
C PHE A 7 42.19 18.86 5.73
N THR A 8 42.83 19.23 4.61
CA THR A 8 42.23 19.15 3.27
C THR A 8 42.01 17.74 2.83
N LYS A 9 42.95 16.81 3.10
CA LYS A 9 42.78 15.39 2.74
C LYS A 9 41.64 14.71 3.51
N GLU A 10 41.55 14.97 4.80
CA GLU A 10 40.49 14.44 5.66
C GLU A 10 39.10 15.01 5.29
N TYR A 11 39.04 16.29 4.95
CA TYR A 11 37.84 16.93 4.43
C TYR A 11 37.35 16.27 3.13
N TRP A 12 38.25 16.02 2.16
CA TRP A 12 37.91 15.37 0.91
C TRP A 12 37.47 13.93 1.08
N LEU A 13 38.12 13.16 1.95
CA LEU A 13 37.72 11.79 2.27
C LEU A 13 36.31 11.73 2.89
N ASN A 14 36.03 12.61 3.85
CA ASN A 14 34.71 12.72 4.46
C ASN A 14 33.63 13.13 3.43
N CYS A 15 33.98 13.98 2.47
CA CYS A 15 33.09 14.40 1.40
C CYS A 15 32.77 13.24 0.45
N ILE A 16 33.78 12.46 0.05
CA ILE A 16 33.65 11.28 -0.81
C ILE A 16 32.78 10.20 -0.12
N ASP A 17 33.00 9.95 1.17
CA ASP A 17 32.21 8.97 1.91
C ASP A 17 30.75 9.40 2.11
N ARG A 18 30.52 10.71 2.22
CA ARG A 18 29.17 11.29 2.24
C ARG A 18 28.47 11.09 0.91
N ILE A 19 29.15 11.38 -0.19
CA ILE A 19 28.63 11.18 -1.55
C ILE A 19 28.29 9.70 -1.80
N LYS A 20 29.19 8.77 -1.44
CA LYS A 20 28.95 7.34 -1.56
C LYS A 20 27.70 6.89 -0.79
N ARG A 21 27.49 7.41 0.42
CA ARG A 21 26.28 7.12 1.21
C ARG A 21 25.01 7.63 0.54
N TYR A 22 25.03 8.86 0.01
CA TYR A 22 23.90 9.41 -0.73
C TYR A 22 23.56 8.58 -1.97
N ILE A 23 24.57 8.21 -2.76
CA ILE A 23 24.38 7.37 -3.97
C ILE A 23 23.79 6.01 -3.57
N LYS A 24 24.31 5.36 -2.54
CA LYS A 24 23.79 4.07 -2.05
C LYS A 24 22.33 4.18 -1.59
N THR A 25 22.00 5.23 -0.86
CA THR A 25 20.63 5.50 -0.42
C THR A 25 19.70 5.76 -1.61
N PHE A 26 20.15 6.55 -2.57
CA PHE A 26 19.38 6.86 -3.78
C PHE A 26 19.08 5.60 -4.61
N ILE A 27 20.09 4.77 -4.85
CA ILE A 27 19.91 3.48 -5.56
C ILE A 27 18.93 2.57 -4.80
N LYS A 28 19.05 2.49 -3.46
CA LYS A 28 18.11 1.73 -2.62
C LYS A 28 16.67 2.18 -2.88
N TRP A 29 16.42 3.50 -2.86
CA TRP A 29 15.06 4.03 -3.05
C TRP A 29 14.54 3.84 -4.47
N ILE A 30 15.39 3.92 -5.50
CA ILE A 30 14.99 3.60 -6.89
C ILE A 30 14.52 2.16 -6.98
N ILE A 31 15.28 1.20 -6.45
CA ILE A 31 14.91 -0.22 -6.48
C ILE A 31 13.58 -0.44 -5.74
N CYS A 32 13.43 0.14 -4.55
CA CYS A 32 12.20 0.05 -3.78
C CYS A 32 10.99 0.65 -4.52
N SER A 33 11.17 1.79 -5.18
CA SER A 33 10.11 2.44 -5.96
C SER A 33 9.67 1.58 -7.15
N ILE A 34 10.60 0.92 -7.83
CA ILE A 34 10.27 0.00 -8.92
C ILE A 34 9.47 -1.19 -8.39
N ILE A 35 9.91 -1.80 -7.29
CA ILE A 35 9.22 -2.96 -6.69
C ILE A 35 7.81 -2.57 -6.23
N ILE A 36 7.67 -1.47 -5.50
CA ILE A 36 6.35 -0.99 -5.04
C ILE A 36 5.48 -0.59 -6.22
N GLY A 37 6.00 0.21 -7.15
CA GLY A 37 5.25 0.68 -8.29
C GLY A 37 4.70 -0.46 -9.15
N THR A 38 5.52 -1.48 -9.44
CA THR A 38 5.08 -2.64 -10.23
C THR A 38 4.09 -3.52 -9.47
N THR A 39 4.35 -3.86 -8.21
CA THR A 39 3.47 -4.73 -7.41
C THR A 39 2.14 -4.05 -7.09
N CYS A 40 2.18 -2.83 -6.57
CA CYS A 40 0.98 -2.07 -6.23
C CYS A 40 0.21 -1.63 -7.48
N GLY A 41 0.89 -1.27 -8.57
CA GLY A 41 0.27 -0.96 -9.85
C GLY A 41 -0.49 -2.15 -10.43
N ALA A 42 0.13 -3.34 -10.44
CA ALA A 42 -0.52 -4.56 -10.90
C ALA A 42 -1.76 -4.91 -10.05
N VAL A 43 -1.63 -4.87 -8.72
CA VAL A 43 -2.74 -5.16 -7.81
C VAL A 43 -3.85 -4.11 -7.92
N GLY A 44 -3.49 -2.81 -8.00
CA GLY A 44 -4.46 -1.72 -8.17
C GLY A 44 -5.24 -1.82 -9.48
N THR A 45 -4.56 -2.16 -10.57
CA THR A 45 -5.19 -2.39 -11.88
C THR A 45 -6.10 -3.61 -11.84
N ALA A 46 -5.65 -4.72 -11.24
CA ALA A 46 -6.49 -5.91 -11.07
C ALA A 46 -7.72 -5.61 -10.19
N PHE A 47 -7.57 -4.82 -9.14
CA PHE A 47 -8.67 -4.37 -8.29
C PHE A 47 -9.69 -3.52 -9.07
N HIS A 48 -9.21 -2.55 -9.87
CA HIS A 48 -10.06 -1.72 -10.70
C HIS A 48 -10.93 -2.55 -11.64
N TYR A 49 -10.33 -3.43 -12.44
CA TYR A 49 -11.05 -4.28 -13.38
C TYR A 49 -11.97 -5.28 -12.68
N SER A 50 -11.58 -5.84 -11.55
CA SER A 50 -12.42 -6.74 -10.76
C SER A 50 -13.70 -6.06 -10.31
N VAL A 51 -13.59 -4.86 -9.74
CA VAL A 51 -14.77 -4.09 -9.28
C VAL A 51 -15.64 -3.66 -10.45
N GLU A 52 -15.05 -3.25 -11.56
CA GLU A 52 -15.80 -2.90 -12.77
C GLU A 52 -16.56 -4.11 -13.33
N TYR A 53 -15.90 -5.25 -13.42
CA TYR A 53 -16.51 -6.49 -13.93
C TYR A 53 -17.69 -6.94 -13.06
N VAL A 54 -17.53 -7.02 -11.73
CA VAL A 54 -18.61 -7.45 -10.84
C VAL A 54 -19.77 -6.46 -10.83
N THR A 55 -19.51 -5.16 -11.00
CA THR A 55 -20.54 -4.13 -11.10
C THR A 55 -21.35 -4.29 -12.39
N LYS A 56 -20.69 -4.47 -13.53
CA LYS A 56 -21.38 -4.74 -14.81
C LYS A 56 -22.19 -6.03 -14.75
N TYR A 57 -21.67 -7.09 -14.14
CA TYR A 57 -22.39 -8.34 -13.96
C TYR A 57 -23.65 -8.14 -13.11
N ARG A 58 -23.56 -7.42 -12.01
CA ARG A 58 -24.73 -7.07 -11.17
C ARG A 58 -25.76 -6.28 -11.96
N ASP A 59 -25.35 -5.31 -12.76
CA ASP A 59 -26.29 -4.48 -13.55
C ASP A 59 -27.11 -5.31 -14.55
N SER A 60 -26.56 -6.42 -15.03
CA SER A 60 -27.26 -7.40 -15.86
C SER A 60 -28.16 -8.36 -15.04
N HIS A 61 -27.96 -8.45 -13.73
CA HIS A 61 -28.64 -9.40 -12.84
C HIS A 61 -29.16 -8.71 -11.58
N SER A 62 -30.10 -7.80 -11.72
CA SER A 62 -30.61 -6.93 -10.63
C SER A 62 -31.15 -7.69 -9.41
N TRP A 63 -31.56 -8.96 -9.56
CA TRP A 63 -32.03 -9.78 -8.46
C TRP A 63 -30.95 -10.12 -7.42
N ILE A 64 -29.66 -10.02 -7.76
CA ILE A 64 -28.53 -10.32 -6.87
C ILE A 64 -28.55 -9.43 -5.62
N ILE A 65 -29.12 -8.23 -5.70
CA ILE A 65 -29.22 -7.29 -4.58
C ILE A 65 -29.96 -7.88 -3.37
N TYR A 66 -30.92 -8.77 -3.59
CA TYR A 66 -31.65 -9.43 -2.50
C TYR A 66 -30.77 -10.37 -1.66
N LEU A 67 -29.61 -10.78 -2.20
CA LEU A 67 -28.63 -11.60 -1.51
C LEU A 67 -27.58 -10.77 -0.73
N LEU A 68 -27.70 -9.44 -0.69
CA LEU A 68 -26.78 -8.56 0.05
C LEU A 68 -26.61 -8.93 1.53
N PRO A 69 -27.66 -9.32 2.29
CA PRO A 69 -27.46 -9.76 3.68
C PRO A 69 -26.59 -11.02 3.80
N LEU A 70 -26.74 -11.96 2.84
CA LEU A 70 -25.90 -13.17 2.80
C LEU A 70 -24.44 -12.82 2.49
N ALA A 71 -24.20 -11.88 1.57
CA ALA A 71 -22.87 -11.35 1.29
C ALA A 71 -22.22 -10.75 2.54
N GLY A 72 -22.97 -10.00 3.34
CA GLY A 72 -22.50 -9.46 4.61
C GLY A 72 -22.03 -10.55 5.58
N LEU A 73 -22.79 -11.66 5.70
CA LEU A 73 -22.40 -12.81 6.53
C LEU A 73 -21.11 -13.46 6.01
N VAL A 74 -20.96 -13.63 4.70
CA VAL A 74 -19.74 -14.17 4.09
C VAL A 74 -18.54 -13.28 4.39
N ILE A 75 -18.67 -11.95 4.25
CA ILE A 75 -17.60 -11.02 4.58
C ILE A 75 -17.21 -11.13 6.06
N ILE A 76 -18.16 -11.13 6.98
CA ILE A 76 -17.89 -11.29 8.42
C ILE A 76 -17.15 -12.62 8.68
N PHE A 77 -17.55 -13.69 8.04
CA PHE A 77 -16.90 -14.99 8.17
C PHE A 77 -15.44 -14.91 7.67
N LEU A 78 -15.19 -14.30 6.51
CA LEU A 78 -13.85 -14.10 5.97
C LEU A 78 -12.95 -13.29 6.93
N TYR A 79 -13.45 -12.19 7.49
CA TYR A 79 -12.71 -11.38 8.47
C TYR A 79 -12.38 -12.15 9.74
N ARG A 80 -13.34 -12.94 10.25
CA ARG A 80 -13.13 -13.79 11.44
C ARG A 80 -12.10 -14.88 11.18
N SER A 81 -12.17 -15.54 10.03
CA SER A 81 -11.24 -16.62 9.63
C SER A 81 -9.82 -16.11 9.45
N CYS A 82 -9.65 -14.88 8.97
CA CYS A 82 -8.33 -14.24 8.83
C CYS A 82 -7.77 -13.65 10.13
N GLY A 83 -8.51 -13.73 11.24
CA GLY A 83 -8.08 -13.20 12.55
C GLY A 83 -8.16 -11.68 12.69
N LEU A 84 -8.81 -10.97 11.75
CA LEU A 84 -8.99 -9.52 11.73
C LEU A 84 -10.35 -9.12 12.36
N LYS A 85 -10.62 -9.61 13.58
CA LYS A 85 -11.90 -9.38 14.27
C LYS A 85 -12.17 -7.91 14.64
N HIS A 86 -11.12 -7.11 14.79
CA HIS A 86 -11.19 -5.69 15.15
C HIS A 86 -10.40 -4.85 14.13
N ASP A 87 -10.76 -5.00 12.85
CA ASP A 87 -10.17 -4.16 11.81
C ASP A 87 -10.63 -2.71 12.01
N LYS A 88 -9.65 -1.80 12.15
CA LYS A 88 -9.89 -0.36 12.26
C LYS A 88 -10.06 0.30 10.88
N GLY A 89 -10.13 -0.49 9.82
CA GLY A 89 -10.25 -0.01 8.45
C GLY A 89 -9.07 0.89 8.04
N THR A 90 -9.35 1.94 7.28
CA THR A 90 -8.34 2.92 6.84
C THR A 90 -7.60 3.57 8.01
N ASN A 91 -8.24 3.71 9.19
CA ASN A 91 -7.61 4.28 10.39
C ASN A 91 -6.43 3.43 10.89
N LEU A 92 -6.42 2.12 10.64
CA LEU A 92 -5.29 1.26 10.99
C LEU A 92 -4.06 1.60 10.15
N VAL A 93 -4.25 1.82 8.85
CA VAL A 93 -3.15 2.18 7.94
C VAL A 93 -2.64 3.59 8.24
N ILE A 94 -3.55 4.56 8.42
CA ILE A 94 -3.19 5.93 8.81
C ILE A 94 -2.49 5.93 10.18
N GLY A 95 -3.00 5.15 11.14
CA GLY A 95 -2.38 5.00 12.46
C GLY A 95 -0.97 4.41 12.40
N SER A 96 -0.72 3.48 11.48
CA SER A 96 0.62 2.90 11.29
C SER A 96 1.65 3.88 10.73
N ILE A 97 1.19 4.94 10.05
CA ILE A 97 2.05 6.02 9.57
C ILE A 97 2.40 6.99 10.70
N ARG A 98 1.46 7.21 11.64
CA ARG A 98 1.66 8.13 12.76
C ARG A 98 2.41 7.51 13.93
N ASN A 99 2.15 6.25 14.22
CA ASN A 99 2.71 5.53 15.38
C ASN A 99 3.24 4.18 14.93
N SER A 100 4.52 3.89 15.23
CA SER A 100 5.18 2.62 14.90
C SER A 100 4.55 1.39 15.57
N GLU A 101 3.64 1.56 16.51
CA GLU A 101 2.93 0.49 17.22
C GLU A 101 1.88 -0.24 16.36
N TYR A 102 1.38 0.41 15.30
CA TYR A 102 0.37 -0.21 14.44
C TYR A 102 1.02 -1.01 13.32
N ASN A 103 0.88 -2.31 13.41
CA ASN A 103 1.37 -3.24 12.40
C ASN A 103 0.28 -3.56 11.39
N VAL A 104 0.46 -3.16 10.12
CA VAL A 104 -0.47 -3.51 9.04
C VAL A 104 -0.12 -4.91 8.52
N PRO A 105 -1.01 -5.91 8.68
CA PRO A 105 -0.73 -7.27 8.23
C PRO A 105 -0.94 -7.41 6.72
N PHE A 106 -0.09 -8.19 6.05
CA PHE A 106 -0.23 -8.46 4.61
C PHE A 106 -1.59 -9.09 4.24
N ARG A 107 -2.14 -9.90 5.15
CA ARG A 107 -3.46 -10.54 4.95
C ARG A 107 -4.61 -9.56 4.73
N MET A 108 -4.42 -8.31 5.12
CA MET A 108 -5.41 -7.24 4.94
C MET A 108 -5.64 -6.92 3.46
N ALA A 109 -4.59 -6.91 2.63
CA ALA A 109 -4.70 -6.57 1.20
C ALA A 109 -5.65 -7.53 0.43
N PRO A 110 -5.46 -8.87 0.42
CA PRO A 110 -6.35 -9.78 -0.27
C PRO A 110 -7.76 -9.81 0.34
N LEU A 111 -7.88 -9.65 1.66
CA LEU A 111 -9.17 -9.64 2.32
C LEU A 111 -10.02 -8.45 1.90
N ILE A 112 -9.45 -7.25 1.88
CA ILE A 112 -10.14 -6.04 1.44
C ILE A 112 -10.48 -6.10 -0.04
N PHE A 113 -9.56 -6.62 -0.86
CA PHE A 113 -9.81 -6.82 -2.29
C PHE A 113 -11.07 -7.68 -2.51
N ILE A 114 -11.12 -8.86 -1.88
CA ILE A 114 -12.22 -9.82 -2.03
C ILE A 114 -13.52 -9.26 -1.43
N SER A 115 -13.48 -8.71 -0.22
CA SER A 115 -14.68 -8.18 0.44
C SER A 115 -15.29 -6.99 -0.30
N THR A 116 -14.46 -6.13 -0.89
CA THR A 116 -14.93 -5.01 -1.70
C THR A 116 -15.57 -5.50 -3.00
N ALA A 117 -14.95 -6.48 -3.68
CA ALA A 117 -15.52 -7.08 -4.87
C ALA A 117 -16.88 -7.76 -4.57
N ILE A 118 -16.98 -8.51 -3.48
CA ILE A 118 -18.24 -9.10 -3.01
C ILE A 118 -19.28 -8.00 -2.74
N THR A 119 -18.92 -6.95 -2.02
CA THR A 119 -19.85 -5.87 -1.71
C THR A 119 -20.41 -5.23 -2.97
N HIS A 120 -19.56 -4.95 -3.97
CA HIS A 120 -20.04 -4.37 -5.25
C HIS A 120 -20.87 -5.35 -6.07
N LEU A 121 -20.54 -6.64 -6.05
CA LEU A 121 -21.31 -7.68 -6.74
C LEU A 121 -22.76 -7.74 -6.23
N PHE A 122 -22.95 -7.64 -4.92
CA PHE A 122 -24.27 -7.70 -4.29
C PHE A 122 -24.93 -6.32 -4.13
N GLY A 123 -24.39 -5.27 -4.76
CA GLY A 123 -25.02 -3.96 -4.81
C GLY A 123 -24.83 -3.09 -3.58
N GLY A 124 -23.93 -3.47 -2.68
CA GLY A 124 -23.55 -2.64 -1.54
C GLY A 124 -22.72 -1.44 -2.00
N SER A 125 -22.94 -0.29 -1.37
CA SER A 125 -22.15 0.92 -1.62
C SER A 125 -20.93 0.94 -0.71
N ALA A 126 -19.77 0.57 -1.27
CA ALA A 126 -18.48 0.66 -0.59
C ALA A 126 -17.52 1.59 -1.34
N GLY A 127 -16.81 2.45 -0.59
CA GLY A 127 -15.81 3.34 -1.18
C GLY A 127 -14.60 2.58 -1.70
N ARG A 128 -14.30 2.71 -2.98
CA ARG A 128 -13.10 2.11 -3.61
C ARG A 128 -11.81 2.77 -3.14
N GLU A 129 -11.89 4.04 -2.77
CA GLU A 129 -10.76 4.87 -2.33
C GLU A 129 -10.13 4.32 -1.05
N GLY A 130 -10.94 4.13 0.00
CA GLY A 130 -10.47 3.57 1.25
C GLY A 130 -9.90 2.16 1.11
N ALA A 131 -10.53 1.33 0.26
CA ALA A 131 -10.03 -0.01 -0.06
C ALA A 131 -8.65 0.05 -0.76
N ALA A 132 -8.49 0.93 -1.75
CA ALA A 132 -7.22 1.14 -2.46
C ALA A 132 -6.08 1.54 -1.51
N LEU A 133 -6.34 2.51 -0.62
CA LEU A 133 -5.37 2.95 0.37
C LEU A 133 -4.96 1.82 1.32
N GLN A 134 -5.91 1.03 1.78
CA GLN A 134 -5.63 -0.10 2.69
C GLN A 134 -4.85 -1.22 1.97
N ILE A 135 -5.21 -1.56 0.74
CA ILE A 135 -4.49 -2.54 -0.08
C ILE A 135 -3.05 -2.08 -0.30
N GLY A 136 -2.87 -0.84 -0.78
CA GLY A 136 -1.55 -0.27 -1.05
C GLY A 136 -0.70 -0.15 0.21
N GLY A 137 -1.27 0.36 1.30
CA GLY A 137 -0.59 0.48 2.59
C GLY A 137 -0.14 -0.87 3.15
N SER A 138 -0.99 -1.89 3.05
CA SER A 138 -0.66 -3.25 3.49
C SER A 138 0.48 -3.88 2.68
N ILE A 139 0.48 -3.70 1.35
CA ILE A 139 1.56 -4.18 0.48
C ILE A 139 2.86 -3.41 0.77
N GLY A 140 2.81 -2.07 0.82
CA GLY A 140 3.96 -1.22 1.09
C GLY A 140 4.61 -1.52 2.44
N ALA A 141 3.82 -1.63 3.51
CA ALA A 141 4.29 -2.01 4.83
C ALA A 141 4.96 -3.41 4.84
N SER A 142 4.39 -4.35 4.10
CA SER A 142 4.91 -5.72 4.02
C SER A 142 6.23 -5.79 3.25
N ILE A 143 6.36 -5.07 2.14
CA ILE A 143 7.62 -4.96 1.40
C ILE A 143 8.68 -4.29 2.27
N GLY A 144 8.33 -3.22 3.00
CA GLY A 144 9.25 -2.54 3.92
C GLY A 144 9.79 -3.46 5.02
N LYS A 145 8.97 -4.39 5.53
CA LYS A 145 9.39 -5.42 6.48
C LYS A 145 10.28 -6.48 5.83
N LEU A 146 9.93 -6.94 4.64
CA LEU A 146 10.69 -7.95 3.91
C LEU A 146 12.12 -7.47 3.62
N VAL A 147 12.27 -6.20 3.26
CA VAL A 147 13.56 -5.55 2.99
C VAL A 147 14.28 -5.14 4.29
N LYS A 148 13.70 -5.41 5.47
CA LYS A 148 14.24 -5.07 6.79
C LYS A 148 14.59 -3.58 6.93
N MET A 149 13.70 -2.70 6.50
CA MET A 149 13.88 -1.26 6.62
C MET A 149 13.72 -0.80 8.08
N ASN A 150 14.32 0.35 8.41
CA ASN A 150 14.06 1.03 9.68
C ASN A 150 12.61 1.53 9.74
N ASP A 151 12.12 1.93 10.91
CA ASP A 151 10.71 2.26 11.08
C ASP A 151 10.29 3.50 10.26
N ASN A 152 11.15 4.51 10.15
CA ASN A 152 10.88 5.68 9.31
C ASN A 152 10.76 5.30 7.82
N ASP A 153 11.68 4.47 7.32
CA ASP A 153 11.63 4.00 5.93
C ASP A 153 10.39 3.13 5.67
N LYS A 154 9.92 2.32 6.65
CA LYS A 154 8.67 1.55 6.53
C LYS A 154 7.45 2.45 6.39
N HIS A 155 7.40 3.58 7.11
CA HIS A 155 6.33 4.56 6.97
C HIS A 155 6.29 5.12 5.54
N ILE A 156 7.46 5.50 5.00
CA ILE A 156 7.57 5.98 3.62
C ILE A 156 7.12 4.89 2.63
N MET A 157 7.54 3.63 2.82
CA MET A 157 7.12 2.51 1.98
C MET A 157 5.61 2.28 2.01
N THR A 158 4.97 2.45 3.18
CA THR A 158 3.52 2.36 3.33
C THR A 158 2.82 3.46 2.53
N LEU A 159 3.29 4.71 2.64
CA LEU A 159 2.78 5.85 1.85
C LEU A 159 2.97 5.63 0.35
N CYS A 160 4.15 5.18 -0.08
CA CYS A 160 4.41 4.86 -1.48
C CYS A 160 3.46 3.79 -2.02
N GLY A 161 3.16 2.76 -1.22
CA GLY A 161 2.20 1.72 -1.58
C GLY A 161 0.78 2.26 -1.73
N MET A 162 0.34 3.12 -0.78
CA MET A 162 -0.96 3.79 -0.84
C MET A 162 -1.08 4.63 -2.11
N SER A 163 -0.10 5.49 -2.39
CA SER A 163 -0.05 6.32 -3.59
C SER A 163 -0.05 5.50 -4.87
N ALA A 164 0.71 4.41 -4.92
CA ALA A 164 0.82 3.59 -6.13
C ALA A 164 -0.50 2.87 -6.48
N VAL A 165 -1.22 2.29 -5.50
CA VAL A 165 -2.53 1.66 -5.75
C VAL A 165 -3.57 2.73 -6.09
N PHE A 166 -3.54 3.88 -5.42
CA PHE A 166 -4.44 4.98 -5.72
C PHE A 166 -4.22 5.53 -7.14
N ALA A 167 -2.96 5.72 -7.55
CA ALA A 167 -2.59 6.12 -8.90
C ALA A 167 -3.10 5.14 -9.95
N ALA A 168 -2.97 3.84 -9.71
CA ALA A 168 -3.45 2.79 -10.61
C ALA A 168 -4.98 2.75 -10.71
N LEU A 169 -5.69 3.01 -9.60
CA LEU A 169 -7.15 3.01 -9.56
C LEU A 169 -7.76 4.18 -10.34
N PHE A 170 -7.17 5.37 -10.21
CA PHE A 170 -7.72 6.62 -10.76
C PHE A 170 -6.99 7.13 -12.02
N GLY A 171 -5.88 6.52 -12.40
CA GLY A 171 -5.06 6.97 -13.53
C GLY A 171 -4.38 8.33 -13.29
N THR A 172 -4.16 8.71 -12.04
CA THR A 172 -3.64 10.03 -11.63
C THR A 172 -2.31 9.95 -10.88
N PRO A 173 -1.21 9.51 -11.54
CA PRO A 173 0.05 9.26 -10.83
C PRO A 173 0.67 10.51 -10.20
N VAL A 174 0.55 11.67 -10.82
CA VAL A 174 1.11 12.92 -10.30
C VAL A 174 0.35 13.37 -9.05
N THR A 175 -0.99 13.36 -9.09
CA THR A 175 -1.83 13.76 -7.95
C THR A 175 -1.67 12.80 -6.76
N ALA A 176 -1.47 11.52 -7.03
CA ALA A 176 -1.28 10.52 -6.00
C ALA A 176 0.11 10.59 -5.32
N ALA A 177 1.09 11.24 -5.95
CA ALA A 177 2.42 11.42 -5.41
C ALA A 177 2.57 12.69 -4.55
N LEU A 178 1.66 13.67 -4.69
CA LEU A 178 1.59 14.92 -3.92
C LEU A 178 0.80 14.74 -2.63
#